data_17e626dcf56959184f3f4a47e73a1d14
#
_entry.id   17e626dcf56959184f3f4a47e73a1d14
#
_cell.length_a   1.000
_cell.length_b   1.000
_cell.length_c   1.000
_cell.angle_alpha   90.00
_cell.angle_beta   90.00
_cell.angle_gamma   90.00
#
_symmetry.space_group_name_H-M   'P 1'
#
loop_
_entity.id
_entity.type
_entity.pdbx_description
1 polymer ?
#
loop_
_entity_poly.entity_id
_entity_poly.type
_entity_poly.pdbx_seq_one_letter_code
_entity_poly.pdbx_strand_id
1 'polypeptide(L)'
;MAPSTHSVTASLVVATSSKGATNNKGVNGTYKVTVYDGANTPVLEKSFDLTAAANEISLDLAPGTYTATITSEFAITRTVSIVVGDADIAGPAIAMVVCDYNKDKGISATDATLVYKEVTASQKNLAFDLNGDGGISGTDATTVYAIASSAISLPAVTIK
;
A
#
# COMPACT_ATOMS: atom_id res chain seq x y z
N MET A 1 14.39 32.16 -3.98
CA MET A 1 13.26 31.53 -4.67
C MET A 1 13.22 30.04 -4.28
N ALA A 2 12.09 29.55 -3.80
CA ALA A 2 11.93 28.13 -3.53
C ALA A 2 11.98 27.31 -4.84
N PRO A 3 12.57 26.10 -4.85
CA PRO A 3 12.54 25.22 -6.01
C PRO A 3 11.08 24.95 -6.43
N SER A 4 10.83 24.84 -7.74
CA SER A 4 9.53 24.34 -8.21
C SER A 4 9.33 22.88 -7.76
N THR A 5 8.12 22.56 -7.36
CA THR A 5 7.75 21.17 -7.09
C THR A 5 6.98 20.59 -8.25
N HIS A 6 7.07 19.29 -8.42
CA HIS A 6 6.33 18.52 -9.42
C HIS A 6 5.43 17.52 -8.71
N SER A 7 4.26 17.28 -9.30
CA SER A 7 3.33 16.28 -8.78
C SER A 7 3.85 14.88 -9.11
N VAL A 8 3.89 14.02 -8.09
CA VAL A 8 4.26 12.61 -8.23
C VAL A 8 3.07 11.79 -7.76
N THR A 9 2.45 11.06 -8.67
CA THR A 9 1.27 10.23 -8.36
C THR A 9 1.58 8.75 -8.50
N ALA A 10 0.90 7.92 -7.74
CA ALA A 10 0.92 6.47 -7.86
C ALA A 10 -0.36 5.88 -7.27
N SER A 11 -0.76 4.71 -7.74
CA SER A 11 -1.91 3.99 -7.19
C SER A 11 -1.45 2.88 -6.25
N LEU A 12 -2.11 2.71 -5.11
CA LEU A 12 -1.86 1.59 -4.20
C LEU A 12 -2.90 0.49 -4.46
N VAL A 13 -2.43 -0.70 -4.80
CA VAL A 13 -3.28 -1.85 -5.12
C VAL A 13 -2.99 -3.03 -4.21
N VAL A 14 -3.98 -3.89 -4.02
CA VAL A 14 -3.88 -5.06 -3.15
C VAL A 14 -2.99 -6.13 -3.80
N ALA A 15 -1.92 -6.52 -3.11
CA ALA A 15 -1.15 -7.70 -3.48
C ALA A 15 -1.95 -8.96 -3.18
N THR A 16 -1.99 -9.89 -4.14
CA THR A 16 -2.68 -11.18 -4.02
C THR A 16 -1.72 -12.36 -3.92
N SER A 17 -0.42 -12.09 -3.94
CA SER A 17 0.61 -13.09 -3.70
C SER A 17 1.80 -12.46 -2.97
N SER A 18 2.64 -13.31 -2.39
CA SER A 18 3.89 -12.89 -1.74
C SER A 18 4.92 -12.33 -2.72
N LYS A 19 4.72 -12.51 -4.02
CA LYS A 19 5.63 -12.06 -5.10
C LYS A 19 5.13 -10.85 -5.88
N GLY A 20 4.03 -10.23 -5.44
CA GLY A 20 3.54 -8.98 -6.00
C GLY A 20 2.49 -9.09 -7.11
N ALA A 21 1.90 -10.28 -7.32
CA ALA A 21 0.68 -10.34 -8.13
C ALA A 21 -0.41 -9.50 -7.50
N THR A 22 -1.26 -8.87 -8.29
CA THR A 22 -2.35 -8.00 -7.83
C THR A 22 -3.65 -8.34 -8.54
N ASN A 23 -4.77 -7.91 -7.95
CA ASN A 23 -6.08 -7.98 -8.57
C ASN A 23 -6.51 -6.63 -9.18
N ASN A 24 -5.62 -5.65 -9.24
CA ASN A 24 -5.87 -4.27 -9.66
C ASN A 24 -6.96 -3.55 -8.84
N LYS A 25 -7.27 -4.04 -7.65
CA LYS A 25 -8.18 -3.37 -6.72
C LYS A 25 -7.38 -2.45 -5.79
N GLY A 26 -7.91 -1.25 -5.57
CA GLY A 26 -7.32 -0.31 -4.65
C GLY A 26 -7.41 -0.78 -3.21
N VAL A 27 -6.49 -0.28 -2.39
CA VAL A 27 -6.49 -0.53 -0.95
C VAL A 27 -7.55 0.31 -0.24
N ASN A 28 -8.06 -0.16 0.89
CA ASN A 28 -8.97 0.58 1.75
C ASN A 28 -8.29 0.92 3.08
N GLY A 29 -8.41 2.14 3.53
CA GLY A 29 -7.91 2.58 4.84
C GLY A 29 -7.07 3.84 4.77
N THR A 30 -6.51 4.23 5.91
CA THR A 30 -5.61 5.38 6.01
C THR A 30 -4.18 4.93 5.80
N TYR A 31 -3.50 5.55 4.84
CA TYR A 31 -2.13 5.26 4.47
C TYR A 31 -1.26 6.49 4.69
N LYS A 32 -0.11 6.29 5.31
CA LYS A 32 0.87 7.36 5.53
C LYS A 32 2.08 7.14 4.66
N VAL A 33 2.47 8.19 3.94
CA VAL A 33 3.69 8.22 3.12
C VAL A 33 4.67 9.18 3.76
N THR A 34 5.87 8.69 4.06
CA THR A 34 6.99 9.49 4.53
C THR A 34 8.09 9.46 3.50
N VAL A 35 8.51 10.62 3.02
CA VAL A 35 9.54 10.77 1.99
C VAL A 35 10.83 11.23 2.65
N TYR A 36 11.92 10.57 2.30
CA TYR A 36 13.27 10.85 2.81
C TYR A 36 14.17 11.29 1.66
N ASP A 37 15.02 12.27 1.90
CA ASP A 37 16.04 12.70 0.94
C ASP A 37 17.24 11.73 0.90
N GLY A 38 18.25 12.06 0.09
CA GLY A 38 19.47 11.25 -0.06
C GLY A 38 20.32 11.12 1.22
N ALA A 39 20.10 11.98 2.21
CA ALA A 39 20.72 11.91 3.53
C ALA A 39 19.88 11.16 4.56
N ASN A 40 18.79 10.53 4.10
CA ASN A 40 17.82 9.82 4.95
C ASN A 40 17.11 10.74 5.96
N THR A 41 16.93 12.00 5.57
CA THR A 41 16.17 12.98 6.36
C THR A 41 14.73 13.04 5.83
N PRO A 42 13.70 12.97 6.72
CA PRO A 42 12.32 13.10 6.28
C PRO A 42 12.06 14.54 5.77
N VAL A 43 11.54 14.65 4.56
CA VAL A 43 11.27 15.95 3.90
C VAL A 43 9.79 16.16 3.65
N LEU A 44 8.97 15.11 3.67
CA LEU A 44 7.53 15.19 3.49
C LEU A 44 6.86 14.01 4.22
N GLU A 45 5.77 14.30 4.90
CA GLU A 45 4.89 13.29 5.48
C GLU A 45 3.45 13.65 5.12
N LYS A 46 2.72 12.70 4.53
CA LYS A 46 1.34 12.93 4.11
C LYS A 46 0.51 11.67 4.32
N SER A 47 -0.72 11.86 4.82
CA SER A 47 -1.69 10.78 5.01
C SER A 47 -2.80 10.86 3.98
N PHE A 48 -3.31 9.70 3.58
CA PHE A 48 -4.36 9.55 2.58
C PHE A 48 -5.43 8.59 3.09
N ASP A 49 -6.68 8.98 3.00
CA ASP A 49 -7.80 8.07 3.22
C ASP A 49 -8.18 7.46 1.87
N LEU A 50 -7.87 6.19 1.68
CA LEU A 50 -8.00 5.50 0.39
C LEU A 50 -9.16 4.51 0.42
N THR A 51 -9.75 4.31 -0.75
CA THR A 51 -10.77 3.28 -1.00
C THR A 51 -10.41 2.49 -2.26
N ALA A 52 -11.08 1.36 -2.48
CA ALA A 52 -10.88 0.56 -3.68
C ALA A 52 -11.09 1.36 -4.98
N ALA A 53 -11.95 2.39 -4.95
CA ALA A 53 -12.24 3.24 -6.10
C ALA A 53 -11.38 4.52 -6.15
N ALA A 54 -10.79 4.94 -5.02
CA ALA A 54 -10.00 6.18 -4.90
C ALA A 54 -8.69 5.87 -4.15
N ASN A 55 -7.76 5.24 -4.84
CA ASN A 55 -6.54 4.65 -4.28
C ASN A 55 -5.25 5.34 -4.77
N GLU A 56 -5.35 6.53 -5.35
CA GLU A 56 -4.20 7.29 -5.80
C GLU A 56 -3.61 8.11 -4.66
N ILE A 57 -2.28 8.09 -4.54
CA ILE A 57 -1.51 9.02 -3.70
C ILE A 57 -0.87 10.08 -4.58
N SER A 58 -0.74 11.30 -4.07
CA SER A 58 -0.13 12.43 -4.77
C SER A 58 0.79 13.18 -3.83
N LEU A 59 2.03 13.38 -4.26
CA LEU A 59 3.08 14.08 -3.52
C LEU A 59 3.62 15.22 -4.37
N ASP A 60 3.96 16.34 -3.74
CA ASP A 60 4.63 17.47 -4.40
C ASP A 60 6.08 17.52 -3.94
N LEU A 61 7.01 17.25 -4.85
CA LEU A 61 8.44 17.13 -4.55
C LEU A 61 9.26 17.99 -5.53
N ALA A 62 10.32 18.60 -5.00
CA ALA A 62 11.33 19.26 -5.83
C ALA A 62 12.12 18.22 -6.64
N PRO A 63 12.78 18.60 -7.74
CA PRO A 63 13.69 17.70 -8.44
C PRO A 63 14.72 17.09 -7.48
N GLY A 64 14.92 15.78 -7.57
CA GLY A 64 15.83 15.06 -6.68
C GLY A 64 15.55 13.57 -6.61
N THR A 65 16.34 12.87 -5.80
CA THR A 65 16.19 11.44 -5.56
C THR A 65 15.79 11.21 -4.10
N TYR A 66 14.74 10.42 -3.93
CA TYR A 66 14.11 10.18 -2.63
C TYR A 66 13.84 8.71 -2.40
N THR A 67 13.63 8.36 -1.14
CA THR A 67 13.06 7.08 -0.71
C THR A 67 11.78 7.37 0.06
N ALA A 68 10.72 6.61 -0.20
CA ALA A 68 9.47 6.76 0.52
C ALA A 68 9.09 5.46 1.20
N THR A 69 8.54 5.56 2.42
CA THR A 69 7.89 4.46 3.11
C THR A 69 6.39 4.68 3.12
N ILE A 70 5.65 3.61 2.86
CA ILE A 70 4.19 3.60 2.86
C ILE A 70 3.74 2.65 3.96
N THR A 71 3.00 3.18 4.92
CA THR A 71 2.53 2.44 6.10
C THR A 71 1.03 2.57 6.27
N SER A 72 0.42 1.56 6.87
CA SER A 72 -0.98 1.57 7.27
C SER A 72 -1.17 0.56 8.40
N GLU A 73 -2.36 0.55 9.02
CA GLU A 73 -2.64 -0.27 10.20
C GLU A 73 -2.37 -1.76 9.97
N PHE A 74 -2.77 -2.29 8.80
CA PHE A 74 -2.65 -3.72 8.46
C PHE A 74 -1.67 -3.98 7.32
N ALA A 75 -0.90 -2.99 6.90
CA ALA A 75 0.03 -3.13 5.79
C ALA A 75 1.42 -3.51 6.29
N ILE A 76 2.05 -4.42 5.55
CA ILE A 76 3.50 -4.57 5.63
C ILE A 76 4.11 -3.31 5.01
N THR A 77 5.02 -2.65 5.72
CA THR A 77 5.65 -1.41 5.25
C THR A 77 6.25 -1.61 3.87
N ARG A 78 5.89 -0.72 2.94
CA ARG A 78 6.42 -0.74 1.57
C ARG A 78 7.40 0.41 1.40
N THR A 79 8.59 0.11 0.90
CA THR A 79 9.60 1.12 0.57
C THR A 79 9.72 1.22 -0.95
N VAL A 80 9.70 2.45 -1.47
CA VAL A 80 9.85 2.72 -2.90
C VAL A 80 10.88 3.83 -3.11
N SER A 81 11.51 3.83 -4.29
CA SER A 81 12.41 4.91 -4.71
C SER A 81 11.66 5.89 -5.59
N ILE A 82 11.99 7.17 -5.49
CA ILE A 82 11.38 8.23 -6.30
C ILE A 82 12.51 9.07 -6.91
N VAL A 83 12.44 9.28 -8.23
CA VAL A 83 13.38 10.17 -8.95
C VAL A 83 12.54 11.25 -9.64
N VAL A 84 12.64 12.48 -9.16
CA VAL A 84 11.90 13.62 -9.68
C VAL A 84 12.82 14.44 -10.60
N GLY A 85 12.42 14.60 -11.85
CA GLY A 85 13.06 15.49 -12.83
C GLY A 85 12.37 16.85 -12.88
N ASP A 86 12.24 17.38 -14.11
CA ASP A 86 11.67 18.71 -14.36
C ASP A 86 10.21 18.65 -14.85
N ALA A 87 9.49 17.57 -14.52
CA ALA A 87 8.10 17.37 -14.94
C ALA A 87 7.33 16.54 -13.92
N ASP A 88 6.00 16.64 -13.97
CA ASP A 88 5.11 15.81 -13.19
C ASP A 88 5.24 14.34 -13.59
N ILE A 89 5.06 13.44 -12.62
CA ILE A 89 5.22 12.00 -12.79
C ILE A 89 3.91 11.30 -12.50
N ALA A 90 3.44 10.50 -13.47
CA ALA A 90 2.40 9.51 -13.25
C ALA A 90 3.09 8.16 -13.03
N GLY A 91 3.17 7.74 -11.76
CA GLY A 91 3.87 6.52 -11.38
C GLY A 91 3.05 5.25 -11.59
N PRO A 92 3.67 4.08 -11.42
CA PRO A 92 3.01 2.79 -11.57
C PRO A 92 2.06 2.48 -10.42
N ALA A 93 1.26 1.44 -10.59
CA ALA A 93 0.55 0.83 -9.47
C ALA A 93 1.56 0.12 -8.55
N ILE A 94 1.43 0.36 -7.24
CA ILE A 94 2.30 -0.21 -6.22
C ILE A 94 1.54 -1.31 -5.49
N ALA A 95 2.03 -2.55 -5.57
CA ALA A 95 1.45 -3.67 -4.84
C ALA A 95 1.73 -3.53 -3.34
N MET A 96 0.67 -3.63 -2.54
CA MET A 96 0.74 -3.55 -1.07
C MET A 96 0.22 -4.84 -0.46
N VAL A 97 0.98 -5.43 0.46
CA VAL A 97 0.48 -6.50 1.33
C VAL A 97 -0.25 -5.84 2.50
N VAL A 98 -1.57 -6.00 2.55
CA VAL A 98 -2.45 -5.22 3.45
C VAL A 98 -3.29 -6.11 4.36
N CYS A 99 -2.81 -7.30 4.66
CA CYS A 99 -3.56 -8.29 5.45
C CYS A 99 -2.81 -8.80 6.68
N ASP A 100 -1.90 -7.99 7.24
CA ASP A 100 -1.26 -8.25 8.53
C ASP A 100 -2.22 -7.80 9.66
N TYR A 101 -3.29 -8.57 9.84
CA TYR A 101 -4.37 -8.18 10.73
C TYR A 101 -4.05 -8.37 12.21
N ASN A 102 -3.12 -9.26 12.53
CA ASN A 102 -2.63 -9.42 13.90
C ASN A 102 -1.44 -8.51 14.24
N LYS A 103 -0.90 -7.78 13.25
CA LYS A 103 0.18 -6.79 13.40
C LYS A 103 1.50 -7.39 13.90
N ASP A 104 1.79 -8.64 13.50
CA ASP A 104 3.03 -9.31 13.87
C ASP A 104 4.13 -9.20 12.79
N LYS A 105 3.88 -8.41 11.73
CA LYS A 105 4.75 -8.15 10.57
C LYS A 105 4.93 -9.38 9.67
N GLY A 106 4.08 -10.36 9.80
CA GLY A 106 4.05 -11.53 8.93
C GLY A 106 2.62 -11.81 8.46
N ILE A 107 2.48 -12.69 7.49
CA ILE A 107 1.17 -13.12 7.01
C ILE A 107 1.05 -14.63 7.22
N SER A 108 0.02 -15.04 7.92
CA SER A 108 -0.21 -16.43 8.31
C SER A 108 -1.70 -16.78 8.37
N ALA A 109 -1.99 -18.02 8.70
CA ALA A 109 -3.37 -18.47 8.93
C ALA A 109 -4.07 -17.70 10.06
N THR A 110 -3.32 -17.11 10.98
CA THR A 110 -3.88 -16.27 12.05
C THR A 110 -4.59 -15.04 11.46
N ASP A 111 -4.00 -14.42 10.43
CA ASP A 111 -4.61 -13.28 9.73
C ASP A 111 -5.90 -13.70 9.02
N ALA A 112 -5.91 -14.88 8.39
CA ALA A 112 -7.11 -15.43 7.76
C ALA A 112 -8.24 -15.65 8.79
N THR A 113 -7.91 -16.10 10.00
CA THR A 113 -8.88 -16.26 11.07
C THR A 113 -9.54 -14.92 11.42
N LEU A 114 -8.80 -13.84 11.40
CA LEU A 114 -9.34 -12.51 11.66
C LEU A 114 -10.28 -12.05 10.54
N VAL A 115 -10.02 -12.44 9.27
CA VAL A 115 -10.98 -12.20 8.18
C VAL A 115 -12.32 -12.89 8.47
N TYR A 116 -12.31 -14.16 8.87
CA TYR A 116 -13.54 -14.88 9.20
C TYR A 116 -14.28 -14.27 10.38
N LYS A 117 -13.57 -13.73 11.34
CA LYS A 117 -14.15 -12.97 12.44
C LYS A 117 -14.88 -11.72 11.97
N GLU A 118 -14.29 -11.01 11.00
CA GLU A 118 -14.87 -9.81 10.42
C GLU A 118 -16.14 -10.10 9.60
N VAL A 119 -16.25 -11.29 9.00
CA VAL A 119 -17.46 -11.73 8.27
C VAL A 119 -18.71 -11.64 9.16
N THR A 120 -18.59 -11.95 10.44
CA THR A 120 -19.71 -11.95 11.39
C THR A 120 -19.86 -10.62 12.14
N ALA A 121 -18.99 -9.64 11.93
CA ALA A 121 -19.06 -8.34 12.59
C ALA A 121 -20.31 -7.58 12.17
N SER A 122 -20.92 -6.83 13.09
CA SER A 122 -22.10 -6.00 12.80
C SER A 122 -21.77 -4.80 11.93
N GLN A 123 -20.55 -4.25 12.04
CA GLN A 123 -20.01 -3.22 11.14
C GLN A 123 -18.75 -3.76 10.47
N LYS A 124 -18.73 -3.73 9.14
CA LYS A 124 -17.61 -4.25 8.36
C LYS A 124 -16.50 -3.21 8.23
N ASN A 125 -15.28 -3.62 8.47
CA ASN A 125 -14.10 -2.83 8.14
C ASN A 125 -13.63 -3.21 6.72
N LEU A 126 -13.78 -2.30 5.77
CA LEU A 126 -13.41 -2.56 4.36
C LEU A 126 -11.91 -2.76 4.14
N ALA A 127 -11.06 -2.52 5.13
CA ALA A 127 -9.66 -2.94 5.07
C ALA A 127 -9.51 -4.47 4.96
N PHE A 128 -10.54 -5.24 5.33
CA PHE A 128 -10.59 -6.69 5.17
C PHE A 128 -11.15 -7.13 3.80
N ASP A 129 -11.69 -6.22 3.00
CA ASP A 129 -12.16 -6.50 1.64
C ASP A 129 -10.96 -6.51 0.69
N LEU A 130 -10.35 -7.66 0.52
CA LEU A 130 -9.15 -7.82 -0.29
C LEU A 130 -9.44 -8.03 -1.77
N ASN A 131 -10.63 -8.52 -2.11
CA ASN A 131 -11.03 -8.71 -3.51
C ASN A 131 -11.77 -7.51 -4.11
N GLY A 132 -12.09 -6.50 -3.30
CA GLY A 132 -12.71 -5.25 -3.74
C GLY A 132 -14.15 -5.39 -4.20
N ASP A 133 -14.90 -6.38 -3.68
CA ASP A 133 -16.30 -6.59 -4.04
C ASP A 133 -17.30 -5.83 -3.15
N GLY A 134 -16.79 -5.11 -2.15
CA GLY A 134 -17.59 -4.33 -1.21
C GLY A 134 -18.08 -5.11 0.01
N GLY A 135 -17.71 -6.37 0.12
CA GLY A 135 -18.07 -7.25 1.25
C GLY A 135 -16.86 -7.91 1.89
N ILE A 136 -17.08 -8.59 2.99
CA ILE A 136 -16.07 -9.41 3.65
C ILE A 136 -16.57 -10.85 3.68
N SER A 137 -15.78 -11.78 3.14
CA SER A 137 -16.17 -13.18 3.03
C SER A 137 -14.94 -14.10 3.05
N GLY A 138 -15.16 -15.39 2.93
CA GLY A 138 -14.09 -16.38 2.83
C GLY A 138 -13.19 -16.18 1.60
N THR A 139 -13.66 -15.49 0.54
CA THR A 139 -12.83 -15.16 -0.62
C THR A 139 -11.69 -14.19 -0.27
N ASP A 140 -11.90 -13.31 0.68
CA ASP A 140 -10.84 -12.42 1.18
C ASP A 140 -9.77 -13.24 1.93
N ALA A 141 -10.17 -14.21 2.71
CA ALA A 141 -9.24 -15.12 3.38
C ALA A 141 -8.39 -15.93 2.39
N THR A 142 -8.88 -16.23 1.21
CA THR A 142 -8.12 -16.90 0.16
C THR A 142 -6.88 -16.09 -0.24
N THR A 143 -7.00 -14.77 -0.33
CA THR A 143 -5.86 -13.89 -0.58
C THR A 143 -4.82 -13.98 0.53
N VAL A 144 -5.27 -14.01 1.80
CA VAL A 144 -4.35 -14.17 2.95
C VAL A 144 -3.55 -15.47 2.82
N TYR A 145 -4.21 -16.58 2.52
CA TYR A 145 -3.54 -17.87 2.36
C TYR A 145 -2.57 -17.88 1.18
N ALA A 146 -2.92 -17.23 0.07
CA ALA A 146 -2.03 -17.12 -1.08
C ALA A 146 -0.74 -16.37 -0.75
N ILE A 147 -0.81 -15.32 0.06
CA ILE A 147 0.36 -14.57 0.53
C ILE A 147 1.14 -15.38 1.55
N ALA A 148 0.46 -16.05 2.49
CA ALA A 148 1.08 -16.84 3.55
C ALA A 148 1.84 -18.08 3.05
N SER A 149 1.61 -18.51 1.81
CA SER A 149 2.22 -19.73 1.26
C SER A 149 3.73 -19.64 1.05
N SER A 150 4.31 -18.44 1.02
CA SER A 150 5.75 -18.22 0.86
C SER A 150 6.18 -16.89 1.49
N ALA A 151 7.49 -16.72 1.66
CA ALA A 151 8.04 -15.45 2.17
C ALA A 151 7.69 -14.29 1.22
N ILE A 152 7.37 -13.12 1.81
CA ILE A 152 7.03 -11.92 1.04
C ILE A 152 8.28 -11.41 0.33
N SER A 153 8.20 -11.30 -0.99
CA SER A 153 9.27 -10.82 -1.85
C SER A 153 8.67 -9.99 -2.99
N LEU A 154 8.23 -8.77 -2.63
CA LEU A 154 7.65 -7.85 -3.60
C LEU A 154 8.74 -7.24 -4.48
N PRO A 155 8.50 -7.07 -5.80
CA PRO A 155 9.46 -6.41 -6.69
C PRO A 155 9.76 -4.98 -6.22
N ALA A 156 11.01 -4.55 -6.37
CA ALA A 156 11.40 -3.17 -6.11
C ALA A 156 10.67 -2.23 -7.07
N VAL A 157 10.25 -1.07 -6.57
CA VAL A 157 9.55 -0.05 -7.36
C VAL A 157 10.37 1.23 -7.35
N THR A 158 10.57 1.80 -8.54
CA THR A 158 11.09 3.15 -8.72
C THR A 158 10.06 3.98 -9.50
N ILE A 159 9.66 5.09 -8.91
CA ILE A 159 8.77 6.08 -9.53
C ILE A 159 9.66 7.14 -10.19
N LYS A 160 9.52 7.31 -11.51
CA LYS A 160 10.34 8.26 -12.27
C LYS A 160 9.68 8.66 -13.60
#